data_04ac53b5c5a116db6cd60adf859907a0
#
_entry.id   04ac53b5c5a116db6cd60adf859907a0
#
_cell.length_a   1.000
_cell.length_b   1.000
_cell.length_c   1.000
_cell.angle_alpha   90.00
_cell.angle_beta   90.00
_cell.angle_gamma   90.00
#
_symmetry.space_group_name_H-M   'P 1'
#
loop_
_entity.id
_entity.type
_entity.pdbx_description
1 polymer ?
#
loop_
_entity_poly.entity_id
_entity_poly.type
_entity_poly.pdbx_seq_one_letter_code
_entity_poly.pdbx_strand_id
1 'polypeptide(L)'
;MNLTKALGSVGGLTLTSRVLGLVRDSLFFRFVGAGFASDAFMIAFRLPNLFRALFAEGAFSAAFIPMFNRKVAEGDKAKDGSGLAHGIAFAEDALSILLPVLIVMTAVMEVAAWPVTYTLSGGFNGVDPKQFDFAVQLARLTFPYLLFISLVSLLGGILNSLHRFWVNAAAPIQIGRAHV
;
A
#
# COMPACT_ATOMS: atom_id res chain seq x y z
N MET A 1 16.82 2.90 23.94
CA MET A 1 15.36 2.77 23.80
C MET A 1 14.95 1.41 24.34
N ASN A 2 14.09 1.35 25.38
CA ASN A 2 13.74 0.06 25.99
C ASN A 2 12.94 -0.79 24.99
N LEU A 3 13.50 -1.93 24.58
CA LEU A 3 12.93 -2.88 23.61
C LEU A 3 11.48 -3.27 23.99
N THR A 4 11.21 -3.45 25.28
CA THR A 4 9.88 -3.76 25.83
C THR A 4 8.86 -2.66 25.58
N LYS A 5 9.24 -1.37 25.68
CA LYS A 5 8.36 -0.24 25.37
C LYS A 5 8.08 -0.15 23.85
N ALA A 6 9.08 -0.41 23.03
CA ALA A 6 8.91 -0.43 21.57
C ALA A 6 7.98 -1.57 21.13
N LEU A 7 8.19 -2.78 21.65
CA LEU A 7 7.33 -3.94 21.39
C LEU A 7 5.89 -3.70 21.88
N GLY A 8 5.72 -3.12 23.07
CA GLY A 8 4.39 -2.81 23.62
C GLY A 8 3.64 -1.76 22.78
N SER A 9 4.33 -0.71 22.30
CA SER A 9 3.71 0.32 21.46
C SER A 9 3.33 -0.22 20.08
N VAL A 10 4.21 -0.96 19.42
CA VAL A 10 3.93 -1.55 18.11
C VAL A 10 2.82 -2.60 18.22
N GLY A 11 2.89 -3.48 19.23
CA GLY A 11 1.86 -4.49 19.47
C GLY A 11 0.49 -3.88 19.77
N GLY A 12 0.44 -2.88 20.63
CA GLY A 12 -0.79 -2.16 20.97
C GLY A 12 -1.42 -1.45 19.76
N LEU A 13 -0.61 -0.74 18.95
CA LEU A 13 -1.07 -0.09 17.74
C LEU A 13 -1.58 -1.10 16.69
N THR A 14 -0.88 -2.22 16.55
CA THR A 14 -1.30 -3.30 15.64
C THR A 14 -2.64 -3.92 16.09
N LEU A 15 -2.80 -4.17 17.39
CA LEU A 15 -4.05 -4.71 17.93
C LEU A 15 -5.21 -3.73 17.72
N THR A 16 -4.99 -2.45 18.00
CA THR A 16 -5.99 -1.39 17.77
C THR A 16 -6.38 -1.31 16.28
N SER A 17 -5.40 -1.39 15.39
CA SER A 17 -5.65 -1.41 13.94
C SER A 17 -6.52 -2.60 13.52
N ARG A 18 -6.25 -3.80 14.06
CA ARG A 18 -7.04 -5.01 13.76
C ARG A 18 -8.47 -4.90 14.27
N VAL A 19 -8.68 -4.37 15.49
CA VAL A 19 -10.02 -4.15 16.06
C VAL A 19 -10.79 -3.14 15.21
N LEU A 20 -10.17 -2.02 14.82
CA LEU A 20 -10.80 -1.02 13.95
C LEU A 20 -11.12 -1.60 12.56
N GLY A 21 -10.25 -2.46 12.02
CA GLY A 21 -10.51 -3.19 10.79
C GLY A 21 -11.75 -4.07 10.89
N LEU A 22 -11.86 -4.86 11.96
CA LEU A 22 -13.03 -5.71 12.21
C LEU A 22 -14.33 -4.89 12.33
N VAL A 23 -14.27 -3.76 13.03
CA VAL A 23 -15.43 -2.84 13.16
C VAL A 23 -15.83 -2.30 11.79
N ARG A 24 -14.86 -1.84 10.99
CA ARG A 24 -15.11 -1.36 9.63
C ARG A 24 -15.78 -2.43 8.77
N ASP A 25 -15.26 -3.64 8.77
CA ASP A 25 -15.77 -4.74 7.96
C ASP A 25 -17.18 -5.15 8.40
N SER A 26 -17.42 -5.19 9.73
CA SER A 26 -18.74 -5.44 10.28
C SER A 26 -19.76 -4.36 9.86
N LEU A 27 -19.34 -3.09 9.86
CA LEU A 27 -20.16 -1.98 9.40
C LEU A 27 -20.41 -2.08 7.87
N PHE A 28 -19.35 -2.38 7.10
CA PHE A 28 -19.48 -2.56 5.65
C PHE A 28 -20.52 -3.63 5.32
N PHE A 29 -20.41 -4.83 5.91
CA PHE A 29 -21.38 -5.90 5.67
C PHE A 29 -22.78 -5.59 6.20
N ARG A 30 -22.88 -4.80 7.28
CA ARG A 30 -24.17 -4.38 7.82
C ARG A 30 -24.90 -3.36 6.92
N PHE A 31 -24.16 -2.41 6.33
CA PHE A 31 -24.76 -1.32 5.53
C PHE A 31 -24.79 -1.62 4.04
N VAL A 32 -23.78 -2.27 3.49
CA VAL A 32 -23.69 -2.63 2.07
C VAL A 32 -24.36 -4.00 1.81
N GLY A 33 -24.27 -4.88 2.80
CA GLY A 33 -24.82 -6.24 2.71
C GLY A 33 -23.96 -7.18 1.85
N ALA A 34 -24.35 -8.46 1.84
CA ALA A 34 -23.81 -9.44 0.92
C ALA A 34 -24.61 -9.39 -0.38
N GLY A 35 -23.99 -9.06 -1.50
CA GLY A 35 -24.64 -9.03 -2.79
C GLY A 35 -23.97 -8.13 -3.81
N PHE A 36 -24.75 -7.62 -4.76
CA PHE A 36 -24.32 -6.87 -5.93
C PHE A 36 -23.16 -5.88 -5.68
N ALA A 37 -23.32 -4.98 -4.70
CA ALA A 37 -22.35 -3.92 -4.43
C ALA A 37 -21.06 -4.45 -3.77
N SER A 38 -21.18 -5.41 -2.83
CA SER A 38 -20.02 -6.00 -2.17
C SER A 38 -19.19 -6.86 -3.12
N ASP A 39 -19.84 -7.63 -3.99
CA ASP A 39 -19.17 -8.47 -4.98
C ASP A 39 -18.42 -7.62 -6.01
N ALA A 40 -19.06 -6.55 -6.50
CA ALA A 40 -18.42 -5.59 -7.40
C ALA A 40 -17.21 -4.90 -6.75
N PHE A 41 -17.32 -4.53 -5.49
CA PHE A 41 -16.21 -3.94 -4.72
C PHE A 41 -15.05 -4.94 -4.55
N MET A 42 -15.35 -6.19 -4.23
CA MET A 42 -14.30 -7.23 -4.07
C MET A 42 -13.54 -7.47 -5.38
N ILE A 43 -14.24 -7.48 -6.52
CA ILE A 43 -13.62 -7.61 -7.84
C ILE A 43 -12.71 -6.39 -8.11
N ALA A 44 -13.23 -5.17 -7.92
CA ALA A 44 -12.52 -3.94 -8.17
C ALA A 44 -11.27 -3.79 -7.29
N PHE A 45 -11.32 -4.30 -6.05
CA PHE A 45 -10.23 -4.16 -5.09
C PHE A 45 -9.14 -5.23 -5.20
N ARG A 46 -9.35 -6.29 -5.98
CA ARG A 46 -8.37 -7.38 -6.15
C ARG A 46 -7.02 -6.87 -6.65
N LEU A 47 -7.02 -6.08 -7.71
CA LEU A 47 -5.80 -5.60 -8.33
C LEU A 47 -5.05 -4.59 -7.45
N PRO A 48 -5.69 -3.53 -6.92
CA PRO A 48 -5.08 -2.64 -5.95
C PRO A 48 -4.46 -3.37 -4.76
N ASN A 49 -5.15 -4.38 -4.24
CA ASN A 49 -4.65 -5.17 -3.11
C ASN A 49 -3.43 -6.03 -3.48
N LEU A 50 -3.40 -6.61 -4.68
CA LEU A 50 -2.24 -7.35 -5.20
C LEU A 50 -1.01 -6.43 -5.29
N PHE A 51 -1.18 -5.25 -5.88
CA PHE A 51 -0.09 -4.28 -5.98
C PHE A 51 0.36 -3.77 -4.60
N ARG A 52 -0.57 -3.56 -3.68
CA ARG A 52 -0.25 -3.24 -2.29
C ARG A 52 0.66 -4.31 -1.69
N ALA A 53 0.35 -5.58 -1.86
CA ALA A 53 1.17 -6.68 -1.34
C ALA A 53 2.58 -6.68 -1.98
N LEU A 54 2.68 -6.43 -3.28
CA LEU A 54 3.96 -6.36 -3.98
C LEU A 54 4.82 -5.18 -3.51
N PHE A 55 4.25 -3.99 -3.39
CA PHE A 55 4.99 -2.76 -3.06
C PHE A 55 5.17 -2.57 -1.55
N ALA A 56 4.12 -2.77 -0.75
CA ALA A 56 4.15 -2.49 0.69
C ALA A 56 4.82 -3.60 1.51
N GLU A 57 4.65 -4.85 1.13
CA GLU A 57 5.06 -6.01 1.93
C GLU A 57 6.16 -6.84 1.25
N GLY A 58 6.39 -6.61 -0.06
CA GLY A 58 7.18 -7.52 -0.88
C GLY A 58 8.49 -6.95 -1.42
N ALA A 59 8.71 -7.19 -2.72
CA ALA A 59 9.99 -7.01 -3.40
C ALA A 59 10.58 -5.60 -3.30
N PHE A 60 9.74 -4.55 -3.34
CA PHE A 60 10.22 -3.16 -3.27
C PHE A 60 10.88 -2.86 -1.92
N SER A 61 10.20 -3.13 -0.81
CA SER A 61 10.75 -2.89 0.53
C SER A 61 11.98 -3.73 0.82
N ALA A 62 11.99 -5.00 0.35
CA ALA A 62 13.12 -5.89 0.50
C ALA A 62 14.38 -5.42 -0.25
N ALA A 63 14.20 -4.77 -1.40
CA ALA A 63 15.32 -4.21 -2.17
C ALA A 63 15.73 -2.81 -1.68
N PHE A 64 14.76 -1.94 -1.41
CA PHE A 64 15.01 -0.54 -1.08
C PHE A 64 15.71 -0.35 0.27
N ILE A 65 15.22 -1.03 1.32
CA ILE A 65 15.73 -0.83 2.69
C ILE A 65 17.23 -1.15 2.82
N PRO A 66 17.76 -2.28 2.33
CA PRO A 66 19.19 -2.56 2.38
C PRO A 66 20.04 -1.55 1.60
N MET A 67 19.56 -1.12 0.42
CA MET A 67 20.27 -0.14 -0.41
C MET A 67 20.30 1.24 0.25
N PHE A 68 19.19 1.68 0.84
CA PHE A 68 19.12 2.92 1.60
C PHE A 68 20.12 2.91 2.78
N ASN A 69 20.08 1.84 3.60
CA ASN A 69 20.99 1.70 4.74
C ASN A 69 22.47 1.66 4.31
N ARG A 70 22.75 1.02 3.17
CA ARG A 70 24.11 1.01 2.60
C ARG A 70 24.57 2.42 2.22
N LYS A 71 23.69 3.22 1.59
CA LYS A 71 24.01 4.62 1.23
C LYS A 71 24.23 5.50 2.45
N VAL A 72 23.43 5.33 3.50
CA VAL A 72 23.68 6.00 4.80
C VAL A 72 25.03 5.61 5.37
N ALA A 73 25.37 4.32 5.41
CA ALA A 73 26.64 3.85 5.94
C ALA A 73 27.86 4.26 5.09
N GLU A 74 27.70 4.40 3.77
CA GLU A 74 28.75 4.93 2.89
C GLU A 74 29.04 6.40 3.20
N GLY A 75 28.01 7.24 3.40
CA GLY A 75 28.17 8.64 3.79
C GLY A 75 28.75 8.82 5.20
N ASP A 76 28.35 7.97 6.16
CA ASP A 76 28.92 8.04 7.52
C ASP A 76 30.43 7.73 7.56
N LYS A 77 30.93 6.88 6.65
CA LYS A 77 32.36 6.60 6.51
C LYS A 77 33.16 7.79 5.99
N ALA A 78 32.54 8.73 5.30
CA ALA A 78 33.18 9.95 4.81
C ALA A 78 33.53 10.94 5.94
N LYS A 79 33.13 10.66 7.20
CA LYS A 79 33.42 11.43 8.43
C LYS A 79 32.90 12.88 8.44
N ASP A 80 32.01 13.24 7.52
CA ASP A 80 31.43 14.58 7.44
C ASP A 80 29.99 14.65 7.98
N GLY A 81 29.48 13.54 8.56
CA GLY A 81 28.11 13.46 9.07
C GLY A 81 27.05 13.45 7.97
N SER A 82 27.43 13.22 6.72
CA SER A 82 26.55 13.28 5.55
C SER A 82 25.76 12.00 5.29
N GLY A 83 25.87 10.97 6.12
CA GLY A 83 25.25 9.66 5.91
C GLY A 83 23.77 9.73 5.60
N LEU A 84 23.02 10.49 6.41
CA LEU A 84 21.58 10.67 6.18
C LEU A 84 21.30 11.42 4.87
N ALA A 85 22.13 12.41 4.50
CA ALA A 85 21.98 13.15 3.25
C ALA A 85 22.16 12.23 2.03
N HIS A 86 23.15 11.33 2.05
CA HIS A 86 23.35 10.31 1.00
C HIS A 86 22.16 9.34 0.90
N GLY A 87 21.60 8.93 2.05
CA GLY A 87 20.38 8.11 2.09
C GLY A 87 19.18 8.83 1.47
N ILE A 88 18.98 10.11 1.81
CA ILE A 88 17.88 10.93 1.28
C ILE A 88 18.07 11.15 -0.22
N ALA A 89 19.26 11.49 -0.70
CA ALA A 89 19.53 11.63 -2.13
C ALA A 89 19.20 10.35 -2.90
N PHE A 90 19.58 9.18 -2.38
CA PHE A 90 19.20 7.89 -2.97
C PHE A 90 17.67 7.69 -2.98
N ALA A 91 16.96 8.13 -1.93
CA ALA A 91 15.50 8.03 -1.88
C ALA A 91 14.83 8.98 -2.90
N GLU A 92 15.38 10.17 -3.11
CA GLU A 92 14.93 11.13 -4.14
C GLU A 92 15.15 10.57 -5.55
N ASP A 93 16.31 9.97 -5.82
CA ASP A 93 16.59 9.29 -7.09
C ASP A 93 15.60 8.14 -7.34
N ALA A 94 15.38 7.31 -6.33
CA ALA A 94 14.41 6.21 -6.40
C ALA A 94 12.98 6.74 -6.66
N LEU A 95 12.58 7.83 -6.01
CA LEU A 95 11.28 8.47 -6.20
C LEU A 95 11.14 9.07 -7.59
N SER A 96 12.20 9.69 -8.12
CA SER A 96 12.20 10.31 -9.46
C SER A 96 11.94 9.30 -10.58
N ILE A 97 12.33 8.04 -10.39
CA ILE A 97 12.06 6.94 -11.31
C ILE A 97 10.71 6.30 -11.01
N LEU A 98 10.42 6.03 -9.73
CA LEU A 98 9.23 5.32 -9.31
C LEU A 98 7.95 6.12 -9.62
N LEU A 99 7.95 7.43 -9.36
CA LEU A 99 6.76 8.27 -9.53
C LEU A 99 6.25 8.31 -10.98
N PRO A 100 7.07 8.59 -12.01
CA PRO A 100 6.63 8.52 -13.40
C PRO A 100 6.12 7.13 -13.80
N VAL A 101 6.81 6.07 -13.37
CA VAL A 101 6.38 4.68 -13.65
C VAL A 101 5.00 4.41 -13.05
N LEU A 102 4.76 4.82 -11.81
CA LEU A 102 3.46 4.66 -11.15
C LEU A 102 2.36 5.47 -11.82
N ILE A 103 2.65 6.70 -12.25
CA ILE A 103 1.70 7.56 -12.98
C ILE A 103 1.31 6.91 -14.30
N VAL A 104 2.30 6.47 -15.10
CA VAL A 104 2.05 5.80 -16.37
C VAL A 104 1.27 4.51 -16.15
N MET A 105 1.65 3.70 -15.16
CA MET A 105 0.97 2.46 -14.84
C MET A 105 -0.48 2.70 -14.41
N THR A 106 -0.72 3.70 -13.55
CA THR A 106 -2.07 4.08 -13.13
C THR A 106 -2.89 4.55 -14.34
N ALA A 107 -2.33 5.38 -15.22
CA ALA A 107 -3.01 5.84 -16.42
C ALA A 107 -3.35 4.68 -17.37
N VAL A 108 -2.43 3.72 -17.56
CA VAL A 108 -2.70 2.51 -18.34
C VAL A 108 -3.83 1.69 -17.73
N MET A 109 -3.84 1.52 -16.40
CA MET A 109 -4.90 0.80 -15.69
C MET A 109 -6.25 1.51 -15.79
N GLU A 110 -6.29 2.84 -15.76
CA GLU A 110 -7.52 3.62 -15.97
C GLU A 110 -8.11 3.37 -17.36
N VAL A 111 -7.28 3.40 -18.40
CA VAL A 111 -7.71 3.14 -19.78
C VAL A 111 -8.12 1.67 -19.94
N ALA A 112 -7.36 0.76 -19.36
CA ALA A 112 -7.57 -0.69 -19.42
C ALA A 112 -8.54 -1.22 -18.34
N ALA A 113 -9.27 -0.35 -17.62
CA ALA A 113 -10.13 -0.76 -16.50
C ALA A 113 -11.14 -1.84 -16.91
N TRP A 114 -11.75 -1.71 -18.09
CA TRP A 114 -12.73 -2.68 -18.59
C TRP A 114 -12.10 -4.08 -18.81
N PRO A 115 -11.08 -4.25 -19.67
CA PRO A 115 -10.48 -5.56 -19.92
C PRO A 115 -9.82 -6.16 -18.69
N VAL A 116 -9.24 -5.34 -17.81
CA VAL A 116 -8.63 -5.79 -16.55
C VAL A 116 -9.69 -6.33 -15.61
N THR A 117 -10.80 -5.61 -15.41
CA THR A 117 -11.89 -6.07 -14.57
C THR A 117 -12.52 -7.34 -15.15
N TYR A 118 -12.66 -7.44 -16.47
CA TYR A 118 -13.18 -8.63 -17.16
C TYR A 118 -12.34 -9.87 -16.87
N THR A 119 -11.01 -9.77 -16.97
CA THR A 119 -10.11 -10.91 -16.70
C THR A 119 -10.12 -11.30 -15.22
N LEU A 120 -10.19 -10.33 -14.31
CA LEU A 120 -10.22 -10.58 -12.87
C LEU A 120 -11.55 -11.16 -12.36
N SER A 121 -12.65 -10.87 -13.04
CA SER A 121 -13.96 -11.43 -12.73
C SER A 121 -14.16 -12.86 -13.26
N GLY A 122 -13.21 -13.39 -14.02
CA GLY A 122 -13.34 -14.72 -14.66
C GLY A 122 -14.26 -14.73 -15.88
N GLY A 123 -14.47 -13.56 -16.49
CA GLY A 123 -15.37 -13.36 -17.64
C GLY A 123 -16.83 -13.11 -17.24
N PHE A 124 -17.70 -13.07 -18.25
CA PHE A 124 -19.13 -12.77 -18.03
C PHE A 124 -19.97 -13.96 -17.51
N ASN A 125 -19.38 -15.10 -17.20
CA ASN A 125 -20.13 -16.29 -16.78
C ASN A 125 -20.88 -16.04 -15.46
N GLY A 126 -22.15 -15.64 -15.57
CA GLY A 126 -23.06 -15.46 -14.44
C GLY A 126 -23.06 -14.09 -13.76
N VAL A 127 -22.38 -13.10 -14.32
CA VAL A 127 -22.36 -11.72 -13.77
C VAL A 127 -23.38 -10.85 -14.51
N ASP A 128 -24.24 -10.15 -13.77
CA ASP A 128 -25.15 -9.15 -14.33
C ASP A 128 -24.33 -8.03 -15.01
N PRO A 129 -24.63 -7.63 -16.26
CA PRO A 129 -23.93 -6.53 -16.95
C PRO A 129 -23.87 -5.23 -16.14
N LYS A 130 -24.92 -4.90 -15.39
CA LYS A 130 -24.93 -3.72 -14.51
C LYS A 130 -23.96 -3.84 -13.35
N GLN A 131 -23.80 -5.04 -12.80
CA GLN A 131 -22.84 -5.33 -11.74
C GLN A 131 -21.42 -5.20 -12.27
N PHE A 132 -21.17 -5.67 -13.48
CA PHE A 132 -19.88 -5.56 -14.11
C PHE A 132 -19.50 -4.08 -14.39
N ASP A 133 -20.40 -3.29 -14.96
CA ASP A 133 -20.17 -1.87 -15.21
C ASP A 133 -19.90 -1.10 -13.90
N PHE A 134 -20.61 -1.43 -12.85
CA PHE A 134 -20.37 -0.86 -11.52
C PHE A 134 -19.00 -1.28 -10.97
N ALA A 135 -18.58 -2.53 -11.16
CA ALA A 135 -17.24 -2.99 -10.78
C ALA A 135 -16.13 -2.26 -11.55
N VAL A 136 -16.33 -1.99 -12.85
CA VAL A 136 -15.37 -1.21 -13.67
C VAL A 136 -15.26 0.24 -13.16
N GLN A 137 -16.37 0.88 -12.80
CA GLN A 137 -16.34 2.23 -12.21
C GLN A 137 -15.61 2.25 -10.87
N LEU A 138 -15.87 1.26 -10.00
CA LEU A 138 -15.16 1.12 -8.74
C LEU A 138 -13.67 0.84 -8.95
N ALA A 139 -13.30 0.04 -9.94
CA ALA A 139 -11.91 -0.23 -10.28
C ALA A 139 -11.19 1.06 -10.68
N ARG A 140 -11.78 1.89 -11.53
CA ARG A 140 -11.25 3.21 -11.89
C ARG A 140 -11.06 4.10 -10.66
N LEU A 141 -12.00 4.14 -9.75
CA LEU A 141 -11.88 4.92 -8.52
C LEU A 141 -10.76 4.40 -7.60
N THR A 142 -10.47 3.11 -7.64
CA THR A 142 -9.47 2.48 -6.78
C THR A 142 -8.07 2.42 -7.39
N PHE A 143 -7.89 2.52 -8.71
CA PHE A 143 -6.57 2.47 -9.33
C PHE A 143 -5.60 3.58 -8.88
N PRO A 144 -6.00 4.85 -8.70
CA PRO A 144 -5.11 5.87 -8.13
C PRO A 144 -4.56 5.53 -6.75
N TYR A 145 -5.24 4.66 -5.99
CA TYR A 145 -4.73 4.15 -4.72
C TYR A 145 -3.36 3.45 -4.87
N LEU A 146 -3.08 2.83 -6.03
CA LEU A 146 -1.79 2.20 -6.30
C LEU A 146 -0.62 3.17 -6.15
N LEU A 147 -0.78 4.38 -6.65
CA LEU A 147 0.23 5.43 -6.54
C LEU A 147 0.46 5.79 -5.07
N PHE A 148 -0.60 6.07 -4.33
CA PHE A 148 -0.49 6.46 -2.92
C PHE A 148 0.10 5.35 -2.05
N ILE A 149 -0.31 4.10 -2.23
CA ILE A 149 0.22 3.00 -1.41
C ILE A 149 1.70 2.72 -1.69
N SER A 150 2.14 2.90 -2.94
CA SER A 150 3.55 2.76 -3.30
C SER A 150 4.41 3.87 -2.68
N LEU A 151 3.92 5.12 -2.67
CA LEU A 151 4.58 6.23 -1.98
C LEU A 151 4.65 6.01 -0.47
N VAL A 152 3.55 5.57 0.14
CA VAL A 152 3.52 5.21 1.57
C VAL A 152 4.53 4.11 1.89
N SER A 153 4.69 3.14 1.00
CA SER A 153 5.68 2.07 1.16
C SER A 153 7.11 2.57 1.11
N LEU A 154 7.43 3.47 0.18
CA LEU A 154 8.74 4.11 0.09
C LEU A 154 9.05 4.90 1.37
N LEU A 155 8.14 5.79 1.77
CA LEU A 155 8.30 6.59 2.99
C LEU A 155 8.38 5.71 4.25
N GLY A 156 7.59 4.65 4.30
CA GLY A 156 7.63 3.66 5.36
C GLY A 156 8.96 2.92 5.44
N GLY A 157 9.55 2.59 4.30
CA GLY A 157 10.89 2.00 4.21
C GLY A 157 11.96 2.92 4.79
N ILE A 158 11.93 4.21 4.46
CA ILE A 158 12.83 5.23 5.00
C ILE A 158 12.66 5.34 6.51
N LEU A 159 11.44 5.46 7.01
CA LEU A 159 11.15 5.58 8.44
C LEU A 159 11.59 4.35 9.24
N ASN A 160 11.43 3.15 8.68
CA ASN A 160 11.90 1.92 9.29
C ASN A 160 13.44 1.88 9.37
N SER A 161 14.12 2.34 8.32
CA SER A 161 15.58 2.44 8.28
C SER A 161 16.11 3.43 9.33
N LEU A 162 15.35 4.48 9.65
CA LEU A 162 15.65 5.46 10.69
C LEU A 162 15.18 5.06 12.10
N HIS A 163 14.80 3.78 12.29
CA HIS A 163 14.26 3.23 13.55
C HIS A 163 13.01 3.95 14.09
N ARG A 164 12.24 4.60 13.20
CA ARG A 164 10.98 5.27 13.53
C ARG A 164 9.76 4.36 13.29
N PHE A 165 9.78 3.18 13.88
CA PHE A 165 8.78 2.11 13.65
C PHE A 165 7.36 2.49 14.06
N TRP A 166 7.19 3.37 15.05
CA TRP A 166 5.87 3.73 15.56
C TRP A 166 4.99 4.46 14.53
N VAL A 167 5.61 5.25 13.63
CA VAL A 167 4.88 5.97 12.59
C VAL A 167 4.24 4.99 11.60
N ASN A 168 5.01 3.98 11.18
CA ASN A 168 4.51 2.92 10.31
C ASN A 168 3.43 2.06 10.99
N ALA A 169 3.58 1.78 12.28
CA ALA A 169 2.59 1.03 13.04
C ALA A 169 1.29 1.82 13.26
N ALA A 170 1.36 3.16 13.29
CA ALA A 170 0.19 4.04 13.43
C ALA A 170 -0.55 4.28 12.10
N ALA A 171 0.13 4.21 10.95
CA ALA A 171 -0.46 4.47 9.64
C ALA A 171 -1.71 3.62 9.35
N PRO A 172 -1.77 2.31 9.66
CA PRO A 172 -2.96 1.50 9.47
C PRO A 172 -4.18 1.93 10.29
N ILE A 173 -3.97 2.57 11.44
CA ILE A 173 -5.05 3.08 12.29
C ILE A 173 -5.79 4.21 11.58
N GLN A 174 -5.06 5.11 10.92
CA GLN A 174 -5.64 6.24 10.19
C GLN A 174 -6.32 5.81 8.89
N ILE A 175 -5.80 4.78 8.24
CA ILE A 175 -6.28 4.30 6.93
C ILE A 175 -7.37 3.22 7.08
N GLY A 176 -7.61 2.71 8.29
CA GLY A 176 -8.60 1.65 8.55
C GLY A 176 -8.27 0.34 7.82
N ARG A 177 -7.01 -0.06 7.75
CA ARG A 177 -6.60 -1.30 7.09
C ARG A 177 -7.21 -2.51 7.78
N ALA A 178 -8.08 -3.21 7.07
CA ALA A 178 -8.24 -4.63 7.27
C ALA A 178 -7.16 -5.34 6.44
N HIS A 179 -6.35 -6.15 7.09
CA HIS A 179 -5.63 -7.21 6.41
C HIS A 179 -6.61 -8.38 6.32
N VAL A 180 -7.02 -8.69 5.12
CA VAL A 180 -7.58 -10.00 4.80
C VAL A 180 -6.43 -10.90 4.46
#